data_9435cc48c6636b624b60e03d5124f1ce
#
_entry.id   9435cc48c6636b624b60e03d5124f1ce
#
_cell.length_a   1.000
_cell.length_b   1.000
_cell.length_c   1.000
_cell.angle_alpha   90.00
_cell.angle_beta   90.00
_cell.angle_gamma   90.00
#
_symmetry.space_group_name_H-M   'P 1'
#
loop_
_entity.id
_entity.type
_entity.pdbx_description
1 polymer ?
#
loop_
_entity_poly.entity_id
_entity_poly.type
_entity_poly.pdbx_seq_one_letter_code
_entity_poly.pdbx_strand_id
1 'polypeptide(L)'
;AMVAQMAGYDEKHANSVMLTLVSTTQGLHKSTFLRSLLPNGLRDYYTDDFSLNQKGNAQRKIVEFAIINDDELDKENPKKMPLMKTLMQTMKPSFIGAYKKNFNRLPRSASFTGTSNQRELLTDRSGSRRFLILEPDGMINVDDIEHDQIYAQLLDEVEHGEPYFFSKEDEKEMQEHNLPYYIKTDLERTVASYFRTPEGGEKGEKMTADIILKKLKTIHAKGVQNIALNPFSKILPHLFGKPEHTRDGNLYLVKEVG
;
A
#
# COMPACT_ATOMS: atom_id res chain seq x y z
N ALA A 1 9.13 -9.60 -10.05
CA ALA A 1 8.70 -8.38 -10.75
C ALA A 1 9.85 -7.42 -11.03
N MET A 2 10.58 -6.92 -10.00
CA MET A 2 11.68 -5.95 -10.18
C MET A 2 12.74 -6.45 -11.17
N VAL A 3 13.28 -7.66 -10.94
CA VAL A 3 14.31 -8.26 -11.79
C VAL A 3 13.81 -8.47 -13.21
N ALA A 4 12.59 -9.00 -13.39
CA ALA A 4 11.99 -9.17 -14.71
C ALA A 4 11.87 -7.85 -15.48
N GLN A 5 11.48 -6.77 -14.81
CA GLN A 5 11.37 -5.44 -15.40
C GLN A 5 12.74 -4.86 -15.76
N MET A 6 13.74 -4.95 -14.87
CA MET A 6 15.11 -4.50 -15.13
C MET A 6 15.77 -5.24 -16.28
N ALA A 7 15.55 -6.55 -16.36
CA ALA A 7 16.11 -7.41 -17.42
C ALA A 7 15.33 -7.33 -18.74
N GLY A 8 14.20 -6.60 -18.79
CA GLY A 8 13.41 -6.42 -20.01
C GLY A 8 12.58 -7.63 -20.42
N TYR A 9 12.35 -8.57 -19.51
CA TYR A 9 11.51 -9.75 -19.80
C TYR A 9 10.03 -9.46 -19.95
N ASP A 10 9.56 -8.34 -19.37
CA ASP A 10 8.15 -7.98 -19.41
C ASP A 10 7.90 -6.66 -20.14
N GLU A 11 7.26 -6.78 -21.29
CA GLU A 11 6.78 -5.62 -22.06
C GLU A 11 5.28 -5.34 -21.86
N LYS A 12 4.56 -6.20 -21.14
CA LYS A 12 3.10 -6.15 -21.01
C LYS A 12 2.62 -5.70 -19.64
N HIS A 13 3.38 -5.98 -18.60
CA HIS A 13 2.98 -5.69 -17.23
C HIS A 13 3.97 -4.72 -16.56
N ALA A 14 3.49 -3.60 -16.06
CA ALA A 14 4.29 -2.75 -15.20
C ALA A 14 4.37 -3.38 -13.81
N ASN A 15 5.54 -3.34 -13.16
CA ASN A 15 5.61 -3.57 -11.73
C ASN A 15 4.86 -2.42 -11.00
N SER A 16 3.55 -2.58 -10.85
CA SER A 16 2.64 -1.57 -10.32
C SER A 16 2.45 -1.67 -8.81
N VAL A 17 3.20 -2.56 -8.15
CA VAL A 17 3.15 -2.75 -6.70
C VAL A 17 4.38 -2.10 -6.06
N MET A 18 4.13 -1.33 -5.01
CA MET A 18 5.12 -0.68 -4.16
C MET A 18 5.30 -1.52 -2.89
N LEU A 19 6.51 -2.03 -2.67
CA LEU A 19 6.88 -2.60 -1.38
C LEU A 19 7.01 -1.46 -0.36
N THR A 20 6.19 -1.50 0.69
CA THR A 20 6.13 -0.44 1.70
C THR A 20 6.41 -1.01 3.09
N LEU A 21 7.44 -0.51 3.73
CA LEU A 21 7.80 -0.91 5.10
C LEU A 21 7.24 0.10 6.10
N VAL A 22 6.38 -0.38 6.99
CA VAL A 22 5.69 0.45 7.98
C VAL A 22 6.12 0.07 9.38
N SER A 23 6.48 1.04 10.20
CA SER A 23 6.68 0.86 11.64
C SER A 23 6.66 2.18 12.37
N THR A 24 5.95 2.25 13.48
CA THR A 24 5.97 3.41 14.39
C THR A 24 7.30 3.54 15.13
N THR A 25 8.09 2.48 15.20
CA THR A 25 9.45 2.49 15.75
C THR A 25 10.43 2.96 14.69
N GLN A 26 11.23 3.96 15.02
CA GLN A 26 12.33 4.44 14.19
C GLN A 26 13.58 3.58 14.37
N GLY A 27 14.51 3.66 13.40
CA GLY A 27 15.81 2.99 13.51
C GLY A 27 15.79 1.49 13.17
N LEU A 28 14.69 0.95 12.62
CA LEU A 28 14.60 -0.46 12.22
C LEU A 28 15.27 -0.78 10.87
N HIS A 29 16.06 0.11 10.31
CA HIS A 29 16.77 -0.03 9.04
C HIS A 29 15.86 -0.16 7.80
N LYS A 30 14.61 0.34 7.84
CA LYS A 30 13.67 0.26 6.71
C LYS A 30 14.27 0.77 5.39
N SER A 31 14.67 2.05 5.35
CA SER A 31 15.25 2.68 4.13
C SER A 31 16.61 2.05 3.76
N THR A 32 17.42 1.65 4.76
CA THR A 32 18.68 0.95 4.54
C THR A 32 18.44 -0.40 3.86
N PHE A 33 17.45 -1.16 4.30
CA PHE A 33 17.06 -2.44 3.68
C PHE A 33 16.60 -2.24 2.24
N LEU A 34 15.73 -1.27 1.97
CA LEU A 34 15.27 -1.01 0.60
C LEU A 34 16.40 -0.61 -0.33
N ARG A 35 17.39 0.12 0.17
CA ARG A 35 18.61 0.44 -0.57
C ARG A 35 19.49 -0.79 -0.79
N SER A 36 19.55 -1.71 0.18
CA SER A 36 20.34 -2.93 0.10
C SER A 36 19.75 -4.00 -0.82
N LEU A 37 18.54 -3.80 -1.35
CA LEU A 37 17.99 -4.67 -2.39
C LEU A 37 18.84 -4.67 -3.66
N LEU A 38 19.55 -3.57 -3.95
CA LEU A 38 20.51 -3.52 -5.04
C LEU A 38 21.91 -3.87 -4.58
N PRO A 39 22.63 -4.71 -5.35
CA PRO A 39 24.04 -5.02 -5.08
C PRO A 39 24.90 -3.76 -5.20
N ASN A 40 26.08 -3.77 -4.62
CA ASN A 40 26.99 -2.62 -4.57
C ASN A 40 27.24 -2.00 -5.95
N GLY A 41 27.40 -2.81 -6.99
CA GLY A 41 27.66 -2.34 -8.36
C GLY A 41 26.46 -1.64 -9.02
N LEU A 42 25.24 -1.77 -8.45
CA LEU A 42 24.02 -1.14 -8.99
C LEU A 42 23.42 -0.09 -8.06
N ARG A 43 24.09 0.28 -6.98
CA ARG A 43 23.55 1.26 -5.99
C ARG A 43 23.33 2.66 -6.55
N ASP A 44 24.02 3.06 -7.59
CA ASP A 44 23.79 4.32 -8.27
C ASP A 44 22.43 4.37 -9.00
N TYR A 45 21.79 3.22 -9.19
CA TYR A 45 20.44 3.12 -9.75
C TYR A 45 19.34 3.08 -8.66
N TYR A 46 19.67 3.40 -7.42
CA TYR A 46 18.72 3.68 -6.33
C TYR A 46 18.60 5.17 -6.11
N THR A 47 17.38 5.64 -5.85
CA THR A 47 17.15 7.03 -5.43
C THR A 47 16.04 7.10 -4.38
N ASP A 48 16.23 7.96 -3.38
CA ASP A 48 15.20 8.45 -2.45
C ASP A 48 14.86 9.94 -2.72
N ASP A 49 15.56 10.58 -3.66
CA ASP A 49 15.21 11.91 -4.17
C ASP A 49 14.15 11.79 -5.27
N PHE A 50 12.88 11.64 -4.88
CA PHE A 50 11.77 11.55 -5.81
C PHE A 50 10.71 12.61 -5.49
N SER A 51 10.29 13.34 -6.51
CA SER A 51 9.26 14.36 -6.36
C SER A 51 8.25 14.31 -7.50
N LEU A 52 6.99 14.20 -7.12
CA LEU A 52 5.84 14.26 -8.04
C LEU A 52 5.51 15.67 -8.54
N ASN A 53 6.14 16.72 -7.98
CA ASN A 53 5.88 18.11 -8.37
C ASN A 53 6.38 18.45 -9.78
N GLN A 54 7.37 17.71 -10.26
CA GLN A 54 7.98 17.90 -11.58
C GLN A 54 7.68 16.71 -12.47
N LYS A 55 6.51 16.70 -13.11
CA LYS A 55 6.02 15.57 -13.91
C LYS A 55 7.03 15.05 -14.93
N GLY A 56 7.73 15.92 -15.65
CA GLY A 56 8.75 15.50 -16.63
C GLY A 56 9.96 14.84 -15.98
N ASN A 57 10.35 15.30 -14.79
CA ASN A 57 11.46 14.71 -14.03
C ASN A 57 11.07 13.34 -13.45
N ALA A 58 9.86 13.20 -12.94
CA ALA A 58 9.36 11.92 -12.45
C ALA A 58 9.34 10.84 -13.57
N GLN A 59 8.87 11.21 -14.78
CA GLN A 59 8.87 10.30 -15.93
C GLN A 59 10.29 9.91 -16.39
N ARG A 60 11.25 10.81 -16.26
CA ARG A 60 12.66 10.54 -16.55
C ARG A 60 13.23 9.56 -15.50
N LYS A 61 13.02 9.83 -14.21
CA LYS A 61 13.55 8.99 -13.12
C LYS A 61 13.08 7.54 -13.21
N ILE A 62 11.83 7.26 -13.60
CA ILE A 62 11.35 5.87 -13.73
C ILE A 62 12.00 5.09 -14.89
N VAL A 63 12.79 5.72 -15.72
CA VAL A 63 13.60 5.10 -16.78
C VAL A 63 15.07 4.98 -16.37
N GLU A 64 15.55 5.91 -15.54
CA GLU A 64 16.97 5.99 -15.18
C GLU A 64 17.32 5.13 -13.96
N PHE A 65 16.37 4.91 -13.04
CA PHE A 65 16.62 4.19 -11.80
C PHE A 65 16.01 2.79 -11.84
N ALA A 66 16.57 1.88 -11.04
CA ALA A 66 16.04 0.53 -10.82
C ALA A 66 15.07 0.52 -9.62
N ILE A 67 15.40 1.27 -8.57
CA ILE A 67 14.54 1.45 -7.39
C ILE A 67 14.38 2.94 -7.12
N ILE A 68 13.12 3.34 -6.96
CA ILE A 68 12.74 4.67 -6.46
C ILE A 68 12.05 4.46 -5.11
N ASN A 69 12.67 4.91 -4.05
CA ASN A 69 12.10 4.85 -2.71
C ASN A 69 11.42 6.18 -2.36
N ASP A 70 10.14 6.11 -1.99
CA ASP A 70 9.40 7.22 -1.40
C ASP A 70 9.57 7.13 0.12
N ASP A 71 10.59 7.81 0.62
CA ASP A 71 10.87 7.82 2.04
C ASP A 71 9.87 8.71 2.77
N GLU A 72 9.33 8.24 3.91
CA GLU A 72 8.29 8.95 4.66
C GLU A 72 6.97 9.17 3.84
N LEU A 73 6.49 8.13 3.19
CA LEU A 73 5.24 8.14 2.38
C LEU A 73 4.04 8.76 3.12
N ASP A 74 4.01 8.67 4.45
CA ASP A 74 3.00 9.29 5.31
C ASP A 74 3.01 10.83 5.30
N LYS A 75 4.10 11.45 4.86
CA LYS A 75 4.22 12.91 4.70
C LYS A 75 3.81 13.39 3.30
N GLU A 76 3.64 12.47 2.35
CA GLU A 76 3.23 12.83 1.00
C GLU A 76 1.80 13.41 0.97
N ASN A 77 1.61 14.38 0.10
CA ASN A 77 0.29 15.00 -0.06
C ASN A 77 -0.69 13.99 -0.69
N PRO A 78 -1.82 13.64 -0.01
CA PRO A 78 -2.80 12.69 -0.53
C PRO A 78 -3.32 13.02 -1.94
N LYS A 79 -3.32 14.31 -2.31
CA LYS A 79 -3.74 14.76 -3.66
C LYS A 79 -2.78 14.32 -4.78
N LYS A 80 -1.55 13.94 -4.44
CA LYS A 80 -0.56 13.45 -5.41
C LYS A 80 -0.62 11.92 -5.60
N MET A 81 -1.29 11.21 -4.72
CA MET A 81 -1.39 9.75 -4.78
C MET A 81 -1.96 9.24 -6.13
N PRO A 82 -2.96 9.87 -6.78
CA PRO A 82 -3.40 9.46 -8.11
C PRO A 82 -2.29 9.55 -9.17
N LEU A 83 -1.43 10.58 -9.10
CA LEU A 83 -0.28 10.71 -10.01
C LEU A 83 0.76 9.61 -9.76
N MET A 84 1.08 9.31 -8.51
CA MET A 84 1.95 8.19 -8.14
C MET A 84 1.43 6.88 -8.73
N LYS A 85 0.14 6.57 -8.52
CA LYS A 85 -0.50 5.37 -9.07
C LYS A 85 -0.43 5.30 -10.59
N THR A 86 -0.54 6.44 -11.27
CA THR A 86 -0.38 6.52 -12.73
C THR A 86 1.05 6.20 -13.15
N LEU A 87 2.04 6.75 -12.45
CA LEU A 87 3.46 6.47 -12.72
C LEU A 87 3.80 5.00 -12.50
N MET A 88 3.26 4.41 -11.43
CA MET A 88 3.43 2.98 -11.13
C MET A 88 2.89 2.07 -12.23
N GLN A 89 1.92 2.50 -13.02
CA GLN A 89 1.35 1.74 -14.14
C GLN A 89 1.96 2.11 -15.50
N THR A 90 2.81 3.13 -15.56
CA THR A 90 3.37 3.58 -16.83
C THR A 90 4.49 2.66 -17.28
N MET A 91 4.32 1.98 -18.41
CA MET A 91 5.31 1.08 -19.02
C MET A 91 6.36 1.83 -19.85
N LYS A 92 5.92 2.76 -20.67
CA LYS A 92 6.77 3.53 -21.60
C LYS A 92 6.52 5.02 -21.37
N PRO A 93 7.16 5.63 -20.36
CA PRO A 93 7.01 7.04 -20.09
C PRO A 93 7.52 7.87 -21.26
N SER A 94 6.95 9.07 -21.44
CA SER A 94 7.33 10.01 -22.46
C SER A 94 7.87 11.27 -21.84
N PHE A 95 9.12 11.60 -22.08
CA PHE A 95 9.78 12.80 -21.54
C PHE A 95 10.71 13.43 -22.57
N ILE A 96 10.99 14.71 -22.40
CA ILE A 96 11.96 15.45 -23.21
C ILE A 96 13.28 15.44 -22.44
N GLY A 97 14.31 14.87 -23.05
CA GLY A 97 15.68 14.93 -22.50
C GLY A 97 16.23 16.36 -22.53
N ALA A 98 17.17 16.65 -21.63
CA ALA A 98 17.85 17.92 -21.61
C ALA A 98 18.44 18.24 -23.01
N TYR A 99 18.23 19.48 -23.48
CA TYR A 99 18.67 19.96 -24.80
C TYR A 99 18.11 19.21 -26.01
N LYS A 100 17.06 18.36 -25.86
CA LYS A 100 16.40 17.68 -26.97
C LYS A 100 15.05 18.32 -27.27
N LYS A 101 14.69 18.35 -28.56
CA LYS A 101 13.38 18.85 -29.03
C LYS A 101 12.32 17.75 -29.10
N ASN A 102 12.74 16.50 -29.19
CA ASN A 102 11.85 15.36 -29.38
C ASN A 102 11.64 14.59 -28.08
N PHE A 103 10.45 14.00 -27.93
CA PHE A 103 10.15 13.10 -26.85
C PHE A 103 10.92 11.78 -26.99
N ASN A 104 11.52 11.33 -25.90
CA ASN A 104 12.02 9.97 -25.77
C ASN A 104 10.93 9.08 -25.20
N ARG A 105 10.83 7.86 -25.72
CA ARG A 105 10.00 6.78 -25.15
C ARG A 105 10.91 5.60 -24.89
N LEU A 106 11.23 5.39 -23.65
CA LEU A 106 12.06 4.28 -23.20
C LEU A 106 11.24 3.37 -22.29
N PRO A 107 11.53 2.07 -22.24
CA PRO A 107 10.89 1.21 -21.27
C PRO A 107 11.22 1.67 -19.85
N ARG A 108 10.28 1.52 -18.96
CA ARG A 108 10.49 1.78 -17.55
C ARG A 108 11.35 0.67 -16.95
N SER A 109 12.35 1.05 -16.14
CA SER A 109 13.18 0.14 -15.35
C SER A 109 12.83 0.17 -13.86
N ALA A 110 12.32 1.30 -13.35
CA ALA A 110 12.13 1.49 -11.93
C ALA A 110 11.00 0.68 -11.32
N SER A 111 11.27 0.08 -10.19
CA SER A 111 10.28 -0.37 -9.21
C SER A 111 10.16 0.62 -8.08
N PHE A 112 8.96 0.76 -7.50
CA PHE A 112 8.73 1.66 -6.38
C PHE A 112 8.82 0.91 -5.06
N THR A 113 9.44 1.56 -4.09
CA THR A 113 9.44 1.16 -2.67
C THR A 113 9.06 2.36 -1.82
N GLY A 114 8.69 2.14 -0.57
CA GLY A 114 8.37 3.23 0.34
C GLY A 114 8.55 2.85 1.80
N THR A 115 8.69 3.87 2.64
CA THR A 115 8.69 3.71 4.09
C THR A 115 7.62 4.59 4.72
N SER A 116 7.13 4.21 5.89
CA SER A 116 6.26 5.04 6.70
C SER A 116 6.55 4.84 8.18
N ASN A 117 6.42 5.91 8.94
CA ASN A 117 6.43 5.89 10.40
C ASN A 117 5.02 5.91 10.99
N GLN A 118 3.99 5.94 10.14
CA GLN A 118 2.59 5.88 10.54
C GLN A 118 1.94 4.65 9.93
N ARG A 119 1.16 3.94 10.75
CA ARG A 119 0.43 2.77 10.32
C ARG A 119 -0.73 3.14 9.38
N GLU A 120 -1.47 4.21 9.72
CA GLU A 120 -2.56 4.72 8.88
C GLU A 120 -1.99 5.62 7.78
N LEU A 121 -1.85 5.11 6.57
CA LEU A 121 -1.27 5.84 5.42
C LEU A 121 -2.12 5.80 4.15
N LEU A 122 -3.05 4.85 4.03
CA LEU A 122 -3.85 4.70 2.82
C LEU A 122 -5.15 5.51 2.90
N THR A 123 -5.42 6.30 1.86
CA THR A 123 -6.65 7.10 1.75
C THR A 123 -7.68 6.52 0.78
N ASP A 124 -7.23 5.73 -0.22
CA ASP A 124 -8.07 5.21 -1.29
C ASP A 124 -8.09 3.68 -1.26
N ARG A 125 -9.25 3.13 -0.93
CA ARG A 125 -9.46 1.69 -0.81
C ARG A 125 -9.38 0.94 -2.13
N SER A 126 -9.83 1.56 -3.21
CA SER A 126 -9.79 0.92 -4.54
C SER A 126 -8.37 0.78 -5.09
N GLY A 127 -7.47 1.61 -4.62
CA GLY A 127 -6.09 1.66 -5.09
C GLY A 127 -5.08 0.94 -4.21
N SER A 128 -5.48 0.36 -3.07
CA SER A 128 -4.56 -0.25 -2.10
C SER A 128 -3.86 -1.52 -2.61
N ARG A 129 -4.43 -2.20 -3.60
CA ARG A 129 -3.78 -3.32 -4.29
C ARG A 129 -2.39 -3.01 -4.88
N ARG A 130 -1.99 -1.74 -4.88
CA ARG A 130 -0.66 -1.31 -5.33
C ARG A 130 0.35 -1.21 -4.20
N PHE A 131 -0.04 -1.47 -2.97
CA PHE A 131 0.84 -1.37 -1.81
C PHE A 131 0.96 -2.74 -1.14
N LEU A 132 2.14 -3.32 -1.21
CA LEU A 132 2.50 -4.49 -0.41
C LEU A 132 3.09 -3.97 0.89
N ILE A 133 2.26 -3.89 1.93
CA ILE A 133 2.65 -3.32 3.22
C ILE A 133 3.15 -4.42 4.14
N LEU A 134 4.34 -4.24 4.68
CA LEU A 134 4.95 -5.13 5.66
C LEU A 134 5.35 -4.33 6.91
N GLU A 135 5.06 -4.89 8.07
CA GLU A 135 5.52 -4.37 9.36
C GLU A 135 6.67 -5.25 9.87
N PRO A 136 7.91 -4.75 9.96
CA PRO A 136 9.00 -5.52 10.54
C PRO A 136 8.80 -5.66 12.06
N ASP A 137 8.96 -6.89 12.56
CA ASP A 137 8.85 -7.22 14.00
C ASP A 137 10.04 -6.71 14.82
N GLY A 138 11.13 -6.34 14.16
CA GLY A 138 12.37 -5.89 14.80
C GLY A 138 13.33 -5.25 13.81
N MET A 139 14.56 -5.06 14.24
CA MET A 139 15.61 -4.51 13.39
C MET A 139 15.86 -5.42 12.19
N ILE A 140 15.79 -4.85 10.99
CA ILE A 140 16.01 -5.59 9.75
C ILE A 140 17.51 -5.81 9.56
N ASN A 141 17.90 -7.06 9.33
CA ASN A 141 19.28 -7.36 8.95
C ASN A 141 19.53 -6.88 7.51
N VAL A 142 20.61 -6.14 7.32
CA VAL A 142 21.01 -5.57 6.03
C VAL A 142 22.43 -5.99 5.64
N ASP A 143 23.04 -6.83 6.45
CA ASP A 143 24.41 -7.33 6.26
C ASP A 143 24.39 -8.72 5.60
N ASP A 144 25.47 -9.05 4.94
CA ASP A 144 25.75 -10.38 4.35
C ASP A 144 24.67 -10.89 3.37
N ILE A 145 24.13 -9.98 2.55
CA ILE A 145 23.13 -10.33 1.52
C ILE A 145 23.85 -10.91 0.30
N GLU A 146 23.59 -12.18 0.01
CA GLU A 146 24.14 -12.92 -1.15
C GLU A 146 23.45 -12.52 -2.46
N HIS A 147 23.68 -11.26 -2.90
CA HIS A 147 23.01 -10.69 -4.07
C HIS A 147 23.18 -11.54 -5.33
N ASP A 148 24.39 -12.05 -5.60
CA ASP A 148 24.66 -12.82 -6.81
C ASP A 148 23.79 -14.08 -6.88
N GLN A 149 23.64 -14.78 -5.76
CA GLN A 149 22.80 -15.97 -5.67
C GLN A 149 21.32 -15.61 -5.79
N ILE A 150 20.85 -14.56 -5.09
CA ILE A 150 19.45 -14.11 -5.14
C ILE A 150 19.08 -13.69 -6.56
N TYR A 151 19.91 -12.89 -7.23
CA TYR A 151 19.63 -12.42 -8.57
C TYR A 151 19.69 -13.54 -9.61
N ALA A 152 20.64 -14.48 -9.47
CA ALA A 152 20.72 -15.67 -10.33
C ALA A 152 19.44 -16.52 -10.20
N GLN A 153 18.99 -16.79 -8.99
CA GLN A 153 17.75 -17.52 -8.76
C GLN A 153 16.53 -16.80 -9.35
N LEU A 154 16.37 -15.50 -9.10
CA LEU A 154 15.23 -14.73 -9.61
C LEU A 154 15.22 -14.65 -11.14
N LEU A 155 16.37 -14.59 -11.79
CA LEU A 155 16.48 -14.65 -13.25
C LEU A 155 16.08 -16.03 -13.78
N ASP A 156 16.58 -17.08 -13.16
CA ASP A 156 16.23 -18.47 -13.51
C ASP A 156 14.72 -18.72 -13.40
N GLU A 157 14.09 -18.28 -12.31
CA GLU A 157 12.63 -18.35 -12.11
C GLU A 157 11.86 -17.63 -13.24
N VAL A 158 12.29 -16.41 -13.60
CA VAL A 158 11.67 -15.64 -14.70
C VAL A 158 11.85 -16.34 -16.05
N GLU A 159 13.02 -16.89 -16.33
CA GLU A 159 13.33 -17.61 -17.58
C GLU A 159 12.52 -18.91 -17.71
N HIS A 160 12.23 -19.56 -16.57
CA HIS A 160 11.38 -20.76 -16.53
C HIS A 160 9.88 -20.45 -16.49
N GLY A 161 9.50 -19.17 -16.53
CA GLY A 161 8.11 -18.73 -16.65
C GLY A 161 7.35 -18.69 -15.32
N GLU A 162 8.06 -18.65 -14.19
CA GLU A 162 7.41 -18.44 -12.89
C GLU A 162 6.69 -17.08 -12.85
N PRO A 163 5.50 -17.03 -12.23
CA PRO A 163 4.74 -15.79 -12.13
C PRO A 163 5.51 -14.72 -11.35
N TYR A 164 5.73 -13.57 -11.95
CA TYR A 164 6.42 -12.43 -11.33
C TYR A 164 5.54 -11.19 -11.17
N PHE A 165 4.24 -11.32 -11.39
CA PHE A 165 3.23 -10.29 -11.15
C PHE A 165 2.06 -10.88 -10.37
N PHE A 166 1.34 -10.03 -9.65
CA PHE A 166 0.19 -10.44 -8.85
C PHE A 166 -1.03 -10.73 -9.73
N SER A 167 -1.69 -11.85 -9.46
CA SER A 167 -2.98 -12.21 -10.05
C SER A 167 -4.11 -11.30 -9.48
N LYS A 168 -5.31 -11.41 -10.01
CA LYS A 168 -6.47 -10.70 -9.45
C LYS A 168 -6.85 -11.20 -8.04
N GLU A 169 -6.59 -12.45 -7.79
CA GLU A 169 -6.77 -13.09 -6.50
C GLU A 169 -5.78 -12.53 -5.48
N ASP A 170 -4.49 -12.45 -5.83
CA ASP A 170 -3.45 -11.84 -4.99
C ASP A 170 -3.73 -10.37 -4.72
N GLU A 171 -4.19 -9.61 -5.74
CA GLU A 171 -4.59 -8.21 -5.58
C GLU A 171 -5.73 -8.05 -4.55
N LYS A 172 -6.67 -9.00 -4.51
CA LYS A 172 -7.76 -8.99 -3.54
C LYS A 172 -7.28 -9.32 -2.13
N GLU A 173 -6.42 -10.32 -1.99
CA GLU A 173 -5.79 -10.66 -0.71
C GLU A 173 -4.98 -9.47 -0.17
N MET A 174 -4.22 -8.81 -1.03
CA MET A 174 -3.48 -7.60 -0.68
C MET A 174 -4.40 -6.46 -0.22
N GLN A 175 -5.56 -6.28 -0.86
CA GLN A 175 -6.55 -5.31 -0.41
C GLN A 175 -7.13 -5.65 0.97
N GLU A 176 -7.40 -6.91 1.23
CA GLU A 176 -7.87 -7.39 2.54
C GLU A 176 -6.77 -7.23 3.61
N HIS A 177 -5.52 -7.58 3.28
CA HIS A 177 -4.35 -7.34 4.15
C HIS A 177 -4.16 -5.86 4.49
N ASN A 178 -4.44 -4.97 3.56
CA ASN A 178 -4.24 -3.53 3.72
C ASN A 178 -5.33 -2.81 4.53
N LEU A 179 -6.39 -3.49 4.96
CA LEU A 179 -7.48 -2.87 5.72
C LEU A 179 -7.03 -2.12 6.98
N PRO A 180 -6.06 -2.60 7.78
CA PRO A 180 -5.59 -1.90 8.99
C PRO A 180 -4.82 -0.61 8.71
N TYR A 181 -4.34 -0.41 7.47
CA TYR A 181 -3.48 0.71 7.09
C TYR A 181 -4.24 1.90 6.51
N TYR A 182 -5.57 1.85 6.48
CA TYR A 182 -6.37 2.97 6.03
C TYR A 182 -6.52 4.03 7.10
N ILE A 183 -6.41 5.28 6.67
CA ILE A 183 -6.73 6.43 7.52
C ILE A 183 -8.23 6.39 7.83
N LYS A 184 -8.55 6.22 9.10
CA LYS A 184 -9.94 6.23 9.55
C LYS A 184 -10.51 7.64 9.48
N THR A 185 -11.73 7.76 8.96
CA THR A 185 -12.53 8.99 9.03
C THR A 185 -12.89 9.30 10.48
N ASP A 186 -13.27 10.55 10.76
CA ASP A 186 -13.73 10.93 12.11
C ASP A 186 -14.92 10.10 12.58
N LEU A 187 -15.82 9.74 11.64
CA LEU A 187 -16.92 8.84 11.95
C LEU A 187 -16.44 7.43 12.31
N GLU A 188 -15.52 6.87 11.55
CA GLU A 188 -14.94 5.55 11.84
C GLU A 188 -14.18 5.55 13.17
N ARG A 189 -13.47 6.63 13.48
CA ARG A 189 -12.80 6.81 14.80
C ARG A 189 -13.80 6.87 15.93
N THR A 190 -14.90 7.61 15.73
CA THR A 190 -15.99 7.66 16.72
C THR A 190 -16.59 6.28 16.93
N VAL A 191 -16.91 5.55 15.87
CA VAL A 191 -17.45 4.18 16.00
C VAL A 191 -16.46 3.25 16.70
N ALA A 192 -15.18 3.30 16.32
CA ALA A 192 -14.13 2.46 16.89
C ALA A 192 -13.83 2.78 18.36
N SER A 193 -14.16 3.99 18.85
CA SER A 193 -14.01 4.32 20.28
C SER A 193 -15.09 3.69 21.17
N TYR A 194 -16.22 3.26 20.60
CA TYR A 194 -17.32 2.61 21.32
C TYR A 194 -17.47 1.13 21.01
N PHE A 195 -17.01 0.67 19.86
CA PHE A 195 -17.16 -0.71 19.41
C PHE A 195 -15.85 -1.21 18.78
N ARG A 196 -15.50 -2.46 19.07
CA ARG A 196 -14.38 -3.17 18.42
C ARG A 196 -14.76 -4.61 18.08
N THR A 197 -13.98 -5.26 17.27
CA THR A 197 -14.06 -6.70 17.09
C THR A 197 -13.58 -7.41 18.36
N PRO A 198 -14.25 -8.48 18.83
CA PRO A 198 -13.76 -9.28 19.97
C PRO A 198 -12.41 -9.94 19.63
N GLU A 199 -11.53 -10.03 20.62
CA GLU A 199 -10.21 -10.65 20.49
C GLU A 199 -10.14 -11.91 21.37
N GLY A 200 -9.33 -12.90 20.96
CA GLY A 200 -8.82 -13.96 21.83
C GLY A 200 -9.86 -14.75 22.63
N GLY A 201 -11.05 -15.04 22.06
CA GLY A 201 -12.08 -15.80 22.77
C GLY A 201 -13.04 -14.95 23.62
N GLU A 202 -12.95 -13.62 23.51
CA GLU A 202 -13.92 -12.71 24.13
C GLU A 202 -15.34 -12.94 23.56
N LYS A 203 -16.34 -12.75 24.41
CA LYS A 203 -17.73 -12.74 23.97
C LYS A 203 -18.04 -11.43 23.25
N GLY A 204 -18.47 -11.53 22.00
CA GLY A 204 -19.03 -10.44 21.22
C GLY A 204 -20.53 -10.58 21.06
N GLU A 205 -21.18 -9.51 20.67
CA GLU A 205 -22.60 -9.47 20.34
C GLU A 205 -22.76 -9.25 18.82
N LYS A 206 -23.69 -9.99 18.21
CA LYS A 206 -24.03 -9.81 16.78
C LYS A 206 -25.02 -8.66 16.65
N MET A 207 -24.62 -7.57 16.00
CA MET A 207 -25.46 -6.38 15.83
C MET A 207 -25.59 -6.00 14.36
N THR A 208 -26.77 -5.51 13.98
CA THR A 208 -26.97 -4.86 12.67
C THR A 208 -26.44 -3.42 12.70
N ALA A 209 -26.22 -2.85 11.51
CA ALA A 209 -25.84 -1.44 11.38
C ALA A 209 -26.85 -0.49 12.06
N ASP A 210 -28.14 -0.80 12.01
CA ASP A 210 -29.20 -0.01 12.64
C ASP A 210 -29.08 -0.02 14.17
N ILE A 211 -28.82 -1.18 14.76
CA ILE A 211 -28.64 -1.31 16.22
C ILE A 211 -27.42 -0.52 16.67
N ILE A 212 -26.27 -0.67 15.99
CA ILE A 212 -25.05 0.07 16.32
C ILE A 212 -25.27 1.59 16.20
N LEU A 213 -25.92 2.04 15.11
CA LEU A 213 -26.21 3.45 14.91
C LEU A 213 -27.15 4.02 15.99
N LYS A 214 -28.20 3.27 16.36
CA LYS A 214 -29.13 3.68 17.41
C LYS A 214 -28.43 3.79 18.78
N LYS A 215 -27.60 2.83 19.15
CA LYS A 215 -26.80 2.88 20.38
C LYS A 215 -25.92 4.14 20.40
N LEU A 216 -25.17 4.42 19.31
CA LEU A 216 -24.32 5.61 19.21
C LEU A 216 -25.11 6.91 19.26
N LYS A 217 -26.32 6.98 18.67
CA LYS A 217 -27.20 8.15 18.78
C LYS A 217 -27.73 8.36 20.19
N THR A 218 -28.07 7.29 20.89
CA THR A 218 -28.60 7.34 22.27
C THR A 218 -27.57 7.92 23.24
N ILE A 219 -26.30 7.60 23.07
CA ILE A 219 -25.21 8.13 23.89
C ILE A 219 -24.65 9.46 23.37
N HIS A 220 -25.31 10.08 22.39
CA HIS A 220 -24.89 11.33 21.77
C HIS A 220 -23.44 11.32 21.25
N ALA A 221 -22.99 10.20 20.68
CA ALA A 221 -21.65 10.09 20.12
C ALA A 221 -21.39 11.19 19.07
N LYS A 222 -20.17 11.75 19.09
CA LYS A 222 -19.79 12.89 18.26
C LYS A 222 -19.94 12.58 16.76
N GLY A 223 -20.59 13.47 16.02
CA GLY A 223 -20.71 13.37 14.56
C GLY A 223 -21.70 12.33 14.05
N VAL A 224 -22.44 11.61 14.92
CA VAL A 224 -23.32 10.50 14.52
C VAL A 224 -24.79 10.91 14.40
N GLN A 225 -25.23 11.99 15.07
CA GLN A 225 -26.65 12.34 15.22
C GLN A 225 -27.41 12.49 13.89
N ASN A 226 -26.81 13.12 12.89
CA ASN A 226 -27.42 13.42 11.60
C ASN A 226 -27.08 12.39 10.50
N ILE A 227 -26.41 11.29 10.86
CA ILE A 227 -26.01 10.29 9.88
C ILE A 227 -27.16 9.35 9.56
N ALA A 228 -27.43 9.17 8.26
CA ALA A 228 -28.38 8.18 7.77
C ALA A 228 -27.78 6.76 7.81
N LEU A 229 -28.63 5.74 7.89
CA LEU A 229 -28.23 4.34 8.00
C LEU A 229 -27.36 3.88 6.81
N ASN A 230 -27.70 4.30 5.58
CA ASN A 230 -27.01 3.83 4.38
C ASN A 230 -25.50 4.25 4.33
N PRO A 231 -25.11 5.53 4.49
CA PRO A 231 -23.70 5.88 4.59
C PRO A 231 -23.02 5.25 5.81
N PHE A 232 -23.70 5.11 6.95
CA PHE A 232 -23.18 4.46 8.14
C PHE A 232 -22.86 2.98 7.92
N SER A 233 -23.76 2.21 7.30
CA SER A 233 -23.55 0.79 7.05
C SER A 233 -22.34 0.50 6.16
N LYS A 234 -21.96 1.45 5.30
CA LYS A 234 -20.80 1.30 4.39
C LYS A 234 -19.45 1.34 5.09
N ILE A 235 -19.36 1.94 6.28
CA ILE A 235 -18.10 2.00 7.02
C ILE A 235 -17.87 0.79 7.93
N LEU A 236 -18.92 0.06 8.31
CA LEU A 236 -18.82 -1.04 9.28
C LEU A 236 -17.97 -2.22 8.79
N PRO A 237 -18.03 -2.64 7.51
CA PRO A 237 -17.12 -3.68 7.01
C PRO A 237 -15.65 -3.34 7.16
N HIS A 238 -15.33 -2.06 7.21
CA HIS A 238 -13.97 -1.56 7.36
C HIS A 238 -13.46 -1.64 8.80
N LEU A 239 -14.37 -1.59 9.76
CA LEU A 239 -14.07 -1.62 11.18
C LEU A 239 -14.15 -3.05 11.76
N PHE A 240 -15.10 -3.83 11.28
CA PHE A 240 -15.46 -5.11 11.87
C PHE A 240 -15.35 -6.31 10.92
N GLY A 241 -14.83 -6.08 9.68
CA GLY A 241 -14.73 -7.14 8.68
C GLY A 241 -16.04 -7.46 7.97
N LYS A 242 -16.04 -8.56 7.22
CA LYS A 242 -17.23 -9.01 6.47
C LYS A 242 -18.37 -9.37 7.40
N PRO A 243 -19.60 -8.85 7.15
CA PRO A 243 -20.76 -9.21 7.95
C PRO A 243 -21.23 -10.63 7.63
N GLU A 244 -21.91 -11.25 8.60
CA GLU A 244 -22.73 -12.42 8.37
C GLU A 244 -24.07 -11.99 7.75
N HIS A 245 -24.38 -12.52 6.56
CA HIS A 245 -25.63 -12.22 5.88
C HIS A 245 -26.77 -13.07 6.45
N THR A 246 -27.80 -12.41 6.96
CA THR A 246 -29.00 -13.06 7.50
C THR A 246 -30.28 -12.48 6.85
N ARG A 247 -31.42 -13.11 7.14
CA ARG A 247 -32.74 -12.58 6.66
C ARG A 247 -33.03 -11.19 7.24
N ASP A 248 -32.51 -10.88 8.41
CA ASP A 248 -32.71 -9.62 9.13
C ASP A 248 -31.67 -8.55 8.77
N GLY A 249 -30.75 -8.86 7.84
CA GLY A 249 -29.70 -7.98 7.36
C GLY A 249 -28.29 -8.46 7.67
N ASN A 250 -27.34 -7.55 7.54
CA ASN A 250 -25.94 -7.80 7.79
C ASN A 250 -25.61 -7.69 9.28
N LEU A 251 -25.11 -8.76 9.89
CA LEU A 251 -24.71 -8.82 11.28
C LEU A 251 -23.19 -8.70 11.40
N TYR A 252 -22.74 -7.82 12.27
CA TYR A 252 -21.35 -7.65 12.66
C TYR A 252 -21.12 -8.18 14.07
N LEU A 253 -20.06 -8.95 14.28
CA LEU A 253 -19.65 -9.38 15.60
C LEU A 253 -18.85 -8.27 16.26
N VAL A 254 -19.40 -7.63 17.27
CA VAL A 254 -18.82 -6.47 17.93
C VAL A 254 -18.82 -6.63 19.44
N LYS A 255 -17.92 -5.93 20.10
CA LYS A 255 -17.87 -5.75 21.56
C LYS A 255 -17.87 -4.27 21.87
N GLU A 256 -18.70 -3.86 22.82
CA GLU A 256 -18.66 -2.49 23.34
C GLU A 256 -17.34 -2.27 24.10
N VAL A 257 -16.73 -1.12 23.84
CA VAL A 257 -15.58 -0.63 24.60
C VAL A 257 -16.15 0.10 25.81
N GLY A 258 -15.88 -0.40 27.00
CA GLY A 258 -16.39 0.14 28.26
C GLY A 258 -15.66 1.44 28.66
#